data_b53751776b8b0658996c5f17aeff7720
#
_entry.id   b53751776b8b0658996c5f17aeff7720
#
_cell.length_a   1.000
_cell.length_b   1.000
_cell.length_c   1.000
_cell.angle_alpha   90.00
_cell.angle_beta   90.00
_cell.angle_gamma   90.00
#
_symmetry.space_group_name_H-M   'P 1'
#
loop_
_entity.id
_entity.type
_entity.pdbx_description
1 polymer ?
#
loop_
_entity_poly.entity_id
_entity_poly.type
_entity_poly.pdbx_seq_one_letter_code
_entity_poly.pdbx_strand_id
1 'polypeptide(L)'
;MGRKFRRVESIEDLIEAVNAGEPEIVVTSDLSEVPSLNLLPGQTLRPDTGSMRTLTFCDGGGIRLSSDNTVAALTLVTSPENRAIWNDYSVPSLGTLSLRSVQTTGRVQILARDRVRSGRIEVDGLHIRSADARAEKERPKGYGVYVLQGAFTLWNMQPDEAVVLTADLANLSAGRFGAPILASGIFVSGAGDKGGRIDVQRLETGAVYINGKIAPGTADEIAGGVFTVYGAHVDAVTNHGPVITYGPNDMALDNWGVVDRWVAKDKVTTYGPSGIGFVNFGSIRHLRVNAPIETFGQGARGFNVYSGTVEHAEFDRIVTHADGAVGVQISQPIGTLAVHRGIETFGGTGPSLVKGVVQTLSAIGFSIKAGGSVRAVSVEGGIITHGDGIPPLELVGTADSLRVERGRRNCDE
;
A
#
# COMPACT_ATOMS: atom_id res chain seq x y z
N MET A 1 6.86 39.84 -14.39
CA MET A 1 8.25 39.33 -14.40
C MET A 1 8.19 37.85 -14.85
N GLY A 2 8.78 37.53 -16.03
CA GLY A 2 8.87 36.14 -16.49
C GLY A 2 9.75 35.36 -15.51
N ARG A 3 9.30 34.16 -15.08
CA ARG A 3 10.14 33.27 -14.27
C ARG A 3 11.43 32.96 -15.04
N LYS A 4 12.55 33.22 -14.42
CA LYS A 4 13.86 32.89 -14.98
C LYS A 4 14.03 31.37 -14.90
N PHE A 5 14.28 30.71 -16.02
CA PHE A 5 14.56 29.27 -16.09
C PHE A 5 15.85 29.01 -16.84
N ARG A 6 16.54 27.93 -16.51
CA ARG A 6 17.73 27.45 -17.23
C ARG A 6 17.38 26.23 -18.05
N ARG A 7 17.59 26.28 -19.37
CA ARG A 7 17.51 25.10 -20.25
C ARG A 7 18.81 24.32 -20.15
N VAL A 8 18.68 22.99 -20.12
CA VAL A 8 19.82 22.06 -20.05
C VAL A 8 19.66 20.96 -21.10
N GLU A 9 20.73 20.73 -21.85
CA GLU A 9 20.77 19.75 -22.95
C GLU A 9 21.83 18.68 -22.71
N SER A 10 22.76 18.92 -21.79
CA SER A 10 23.84 18.02 -21.40
C SER A 10 23.86 17.76 -19.89
N ILE A 11 24.64 16.76 -19.49
CA ILE A 11 24.86 16.43 -18.08
C ILE A 11 25.58 17.58 -17.37
N GLU A 12 26.57 18.17 -18.02
CA GLU A 12 27.35 19.29 -17.50
C GLU A 12 26.44 20.47 -17.22
N ASP A 13 25.59 20.88 -18.18
CA ASP A 13 24.61 21.93 -17.99
C ASP A 13 23.66 21.65 -16.82
N LEU A 14 23.20 20.41 -16.71
CA LEU A 14 22.30 19.98 -15.62
C LEU A 14 22.97 20.10 -14.25
N ILE A 15 24.20 19.61 -14.11
CA ILE A 15 25.00 19.72 -12.88
C ILE A 15 25.27 21.17 -12.53
N GLU A 16 25.68 21.98 -13.51
CA GLU A 16 25.93 23.42 -13.32
C GLU A 16 24.65 24.13 -12.83
N ALA A 17 23.50 23.88 -13.48
CA ALA A 17 22.24 24.51 -13.13
C ALA A 17 21.80 24.15 -11.71
N VAL A 18 21.91 22.86 -11.32
CA VAL A 18 21.60 22.40 -9.97
C VAL A 18 22.50 23.07 -8.94
N ASN A 19 23.82 23.08 -9.16
CA ASN A 19 24.80 23.64 -8.22
C ASN A 19 24.73 25.17 -8.13
N ALA A 20 24.36 25.83 -9.20
CA ALA A 20 24.15 27.28 -9.22
C ALA A 20 22.88 27.75 -8.52
N GLY A 21 22.03 26.81 -8.12
CA GLY A 21 20.76 27.10 -7.45
C GLY A 21 19.72 27.71 -8.40
N GLU A 22 19.77 27.37 -9.69
CA GLU A 22 18.76 27.86 -10.63
C GLU A 22 17.35 27.39 -10.18
N PRO A 23 16.40 28.31 -10.01
CA PRO A 23 15.12 27.98 -9.39
C PRO A 23 14.25 27.06 -10.26
N GLU A 24 14.42 27.14 -11.58
CA GLU A 24 13.67 26.32 -12.54
C GLU A 24 14.61 25.77 -13.63
N ILE A 25 14.80 24.46 -13.63
CA ILE A 25 15.69 23.74 -14.53
C ILE A 25 14.83 22.96 -15.54
N VAL A 26 15.02 23.27 -16.81
CA VAL A 26 14.23 22.73 -17.92
C VAL A 26 15.07 21.80 -18.76
N VAL A 27 14.82 20.49 -18.62
CA VAL A 27 15.49 19.43 -19.37
C VAL A 27 14.90 19.35 -20.78
N THR A 28 15.75 19.52 -21.80
CA THR A 28 15.30 19.57 -23.21
C THR A 28 15.62 18.31 -23.99
N SER A 29 16.49 17.43 -23.45
CA SER A 29 16.88 16.14 -24.05
C SER A 29 16.84 15.02 -23.00
N ASP A 30 16.79 13.77 -23.45
CA ASP A 30 17.04 12.62 -22.60
C ASP A 30 18.55 12.58 -22.27
N LEU A 31 18.87 12.31 -21.00
CA LEU A 31 20.26 12.26 -20.52
C LEU A 31 20.54 10.90 -19.91
N SER A 32 21.67 10.29 -20.32
CA SER A 32 22.18 9.03 -19.78
C SER A 32 23.46 9.27 -19.00
N GLU A 33 23.77 8.34 -18.07
CA GLU A 33 24.96 8.44 -17.21
C GLU A 33 24.94 9.66 -16.27
N VAL A 34 23.76 10.11 -15.88
CA VAL A 34 23.58 11.21 -14.93
C VAL A 34 24.05 10.77 -13.54
N PRO A 35 24.94 11.53 -12.86
CA PRO A 35 25.26 11.24 -11.46
C PRO A 35 24.07 11.55 -10.56
N SER A 36 24.07 11.05 -9.32
CA SER A 36 23.07 11.41 -8.33
C SER A 36 22.97 12.94 -8.16
N LEU A 37 21.77 13.48 -8.26
CA LEU A 37 21.52 14.92 -8.14
C LEU A 37 21.04 15.27 -6.74
N ASN A 38 21.52 16.39 -6.20
CA ASN A 38 21.06 16.95 -4.93
C ASN A 38 20.39 18.28 -5.22
N LEU A 39 19.06 18.32 -5.27
CA LEU A 39 18.35 19.58 -5.49
C LEU A 39 18.49 20.51 -4.28
N LEU A 40 18.81 21.75 -4.53
CA LEU A 40 18.82 22.80 -3.52
C LEU A 40 17.40 23.26 -3.19
N PRO A 41 17.18 23.93 -2.05
CA PRO A 41 15.85 24.40 -1.68
C PRO A 41 15.17 25.25 -2.76
N GLY A 42 13.89 24.95 -3.02
CA GLY A 42 13.06 25.69 -3.99
C GLY A 42 13.26 25.33 -5.45
N GLN A 43 14.19 24.44 -5.79
CA GLN A 43 14.44 24.07 -7.19
C GLN A 43 13.30 23.21 -7.77
N THR A 44 12.93 23.55 -8.99
CA THR A 44 12.02 22.77 -9.85
C THR A 44 12.79 22.14 -11.00
N LEU A 45 12.65 20.83 -11.19
CA LEU A 45 13.20 20.08 -12.31
C LEU A 45 12.05 19.53 -13.17
N ARG A 46 12.00 19.94 -14.43
CA ARG A 46 10.95 19.53 -15.37
C ARG A 46 11.45 19.51 -16.82
N PRO A 47 10.76 18.86 -17.75
CA PRO A 47 11.08 19.00 -19.16
C PRO A 47 10.58 20.33 -19.73
N ASP A 48 10.97 20.62 -20.94
CA ASP A 48 10.29 21.60 -21.79
C ASP A 48 8.88 21.11 -22.16
N THR A 49 8.05 21.95 -22.73
CA THR A 49 6.64 21.60 -22.98
C THR A 49 6.48 20.45 -23.97
N GLY A 50 5.64 19.48 -23.66
CA GLY A 50 5.00 18.54 -24.58
C GLY A 50 5.36 17.06 -24.44
N SER A 51 6.48 16.66 -23.84
CA SER A 51 6.82 15.24 -23.64
C SER A 51 7.67 15.01 -22.40
N MET A 52 7.52 13.85 -21.79
CA MET A 52 8.40 13.42 -20.69
C MET A 52 9.85 13.28 -21.21
N ARG A 53 10.81 13.58 -20.35
CA ARG A 53 12.23 13.34 -20.59
C ARG A 53 12.75 12.28 -19.65
N THR A 54 13.74 11.54 -20.10
CA THR A 54 14.36 10.45 -19.33
C THR A 54 15.71 10.88 -18.80
N LEU A 55 15.91 10.69 -17.49
CA LEU A 55 17.21 10.76 -16.83
C LEU A 55 17.60 9.36 -16.38
N THR A 56 18.66 8.82 -16.97
CA THR A 56 19.23 7.52 -16.59
C THR A 56 20.46 7.75 -15.72
N PHE A 57 20.42 7.30 -14.49
CA PHE A 57 21.48 7.51 -13.51
C PHE A 57 22.49 6.37 -13.54
N CYS A 58 23.78 6.70 -13.46
CA CYS A 58 24.88 5.73 -13.51
C CYS A 58 25.30 5.21 -12.14
N ASP A 59 25.18 6.02 -11.07
CA ASP A 59 25.69 5.70 -9.75
C ASP A 59 24.63 5.82 -8.66
N GLY A 60 24.40 4.71 -7.94
CA GLY A 60 23.67 4.70 -6.69
C GLY A 60 22.21 5.13 -6.79
N GLY A 61 21.91 6.40 -6.55
CA GLY A 61 20.55 6.95 -6.53
C GLY A 61 20.27 7.97 -7.62
N GLY A 62 19.02 8.38 -7.74
CA GLY A 62 18.57 9.41 -8.68
C GLY A 62 18.64 10.83 -8.09
N ILE A 63 17.52 11.34 -7.55
CA ILE A 63 17.37 12.71 -7.09
C ILE A 63 17.15 12.77 -5.59
N ARG A 64 18.00 13.49 -4.87
CA ARG A 64 17.80 13.86 -3.47
C ARG A 64 17.12 15.23 -3.39
N LEU A 65 15.97 15.26 -2.75
CA LEU A 65 15.19 16.47 -2.50
C LEU A 65 15.61 17.09 -1.16
N SER A 66 15.64 18.40 -1.08
CA SER A 66 15.89 19.14 0.17
C SER A 66 14.60 19.72 0.74
N SER A 67 14.22 20.93 0.36
CA SER A 67 12.95 21.56 0.73
C SER A 67 12.35 22.34 -0.43
N ASP A 68 11.01 22.38 -0.48
CA ASP A 68 10.25 23.10 -1.50
C ASP A 68 10.61 22.71 -2.95
N ASN A 69 10.97 21.44 -3.16
CA ASN A 69 11.35 20.95 -4.47
C ASN A 69 10.16 20.42 -5.26
N THR A 70 10.23 20.62 -6.58
CA THR A 70 9.28 20.02 -7.53
C THR A 70 10.03 19.20 -8.57
N VAL A 71 9.59 17.96 -8.79
CA VAL A 71 10.01 17.13 -9.92
C VAL A 71 8.76 16.81 -10.74
N ALA A 72 8.77 17.16 -12.02
CA ALA A 72 7.58 17.00 -12.84
C ALA A 72 7.90 16.44 -14.23
N ALA A 73 7.01 15.60 -14.74
CA ALA A 73 6.98 15.04 -16.10
C ALA A 73 8.31 14.41 -16.54
N LEU A 74 8.98 13.70 -15.64
CA LEU A 74 10.26 13.02 -15.88
C LEU A 74 10.13 11.51 -15.68
N THR A 75 10.89 10.78 -16.49
CA THR A 75 11.21 9.36 -16.26
C THR A 75 12.60 9.27 -15.64
N LEU A 76 12.68 8.72 -14.42
CA LEU A 76 13.94 8.56 -13.69
C LEU A 76 14.29 7.06 -13.65
N VAL A 77 15.46 6.71 -14.18
CA VAL A 77 15.89 5.31 -14.28
C VAL A 77 17.14 5.10 -13.44
N THR A 78 17.02 4.29 -12.39
CA THR A 78 18.14 3.77 -11.59
C THR A 78 18.07 2.23 -11.59
N SER A 79 18.96 1.55 -10.87
CA SER A 79 18.70 0.14 -10.51
C SER A 79 17.45 0.02 -9.65
N PRO A 80 16.67 -1.07 -9.78
CA PRO A 80 15.46 -1.28 -8.96
C PRO A 80 15.70 -1.21 -7.45
N GLU A 81 16.87 -1.61 -6.99
CA GLU A 81 17.30 -1.61 -5.58
C GLU A 81 17.64 -0.20 -5.07
N ASN A 82 17.90 0.75 -5.97
CA ASN A 82 18.28 2.09 -5.62
C ASN A 82 17.07 3.00 -5.41
N ARG A 83 17.31 4.17 -4.82
CA ARG A 83 16.31 5.21 -4.66
C ARG A 83 16.33 6.13 -5.88
N ALA A 84 15.26 6.12 -6.67
CA ALA A 84 15.10 7.09 -7.76
C ALA A 84 14.84 8.51 -7.21
N ILE A 85 14.10 8.59 -6.08
CA ILE A 85 13.86 9.85 -5.36
C ILE A 85 13.94 9.58 -3.86
N TRP A 86 14.61 10.47 -3.12
CA TRP A 86 14.59 10.48 -1.65
C TRP A 86 14.80 11.91 -1.13
N ASN A 87 14.60 12.14 0.15
CA ASN A 87 14.81 13.45 0.75
C ASN A 87 16.08 13.55 1.58
N ASP A 88 16.56 14.74 1.78
CA ASP A 88 17.64 15.08 2.71
C ASP A 88 17.12 15.02 4.15
N TYR A 89 17.81 14.27 5.01
CA TYR A 89 17.47 14.13 6.43
C TYR A 89 18.10 15.20 7.32
N SER A 90 19.03 16.02 6.77
CA SER A 90 19.74 17.07 7.51
C SER A 90 18.98 18.39 7.59
N VAL A 91 17.90 18.55 6.84
CA VAL A 91 17.06 19.76 6.86
C VAL A 91 15.99 19.67 7.96
N PRO A 92 15.66 20.77 8.65
CA PRO A 92 14.63 20.74 9.69
C PRO A 92 13.21 20.68 9.14
N SER A 93 12.98 21.14 7.92
CA SER A 93 11.69 21.13 7.23
C SER A 93 11.88 20.76 5.78
N LEU A 94 10.97 19.92 5.26
CA LEU A 94 10.91 19.59 3.84
C LEU A 94 10.17 20.66 3.02
N GLY A 95 9.56 21.66 3.69
CA GLY A 95 8.66 22.58 2.99
C GLY A 95 7.56 21.79 2.26
N THR A 96 7.34 22.08 0.98
CA THR A 96 6.47 21.30 0.10
C THR A 96 7.32 20.53 -0.93
N LEU A 97 7.31 19.19 -0.85
CA LEU A 97 7.88 18.32 -1.89
C LEU A 97 6.77 17.92 -2.86
N SER A 98 6.96 18.21 -4.14
CA SER A 98 5.96 17.97 -5.17
C SER A 98 6.46 17.04 -6.27
N LEU A 99 5.76 15.93 -6.51
CA LEU A 99 6.03 14.98 -7.59
C LEU A 99 4.80 14.95 -8.52
N ARG A 100 4.98 15.35 -9.80
CA ARG A 100 3.87 15.45 -10.75
C ARG A 100 4.18 14.70 -12.04
N SER A 101 3.35 13.74 -12.42
CA SER A 101 3.52 12.95 -13.65
C SER A 101 4.94 12.35 -13.76
N VAL A 102 5.41 11.69 -12.71
CA VAL A 102 6.75 11.10 -12.64
C VAL A 102 6.68 9.60 -12.86
N GLN A 103 7.61 9.06 -13.64
CA GLN A 103 7.82 7.61 -13.74
C GLN A 103 9.18 7.24 -13.17
N THR A 104 9.26 6.10 -12.46
CA THR A 104 10.56 5.65 -11.93
C THR A 104 10.83 4.18 -12.20
N THR A 105 12.08 3.84 -12.41
CA THR A 105 12.70 2.58 -12.02
C THR A 105 13.59 2.89 -10.83
N GLY A 106 13.43 2.14 -9.74
CA GLY A 106 13.96 2.51 -8.43
C GLY A 106 12.88 3.07 -7.50
N ARG A 107 13.16 3.04 -6.22
CA ARG A 107 12.23 3.39 -5.13
C ARG A 107 12.05 4.90 -4.98
N VAL A 108 10.89 5.31 -4.49
CA VAL A 108 10.65 6.68 -4.01
C VAL A 108 10.46 6.61 -2.50
N GLN A 109 11.36 7.25 -1.74
CA GLN A 109 11.43 7.13 -0.30
C GLN A 109 11.51 8.51 0.37
N ILE A 110 10.47 8.92 1.06
CA ILE A 110 10.40 10.18 1.82
C ILE A 110 10.29 9.85 3.31
N LEU A 111 11.31 10.20 4.07
CA LEU A 111 11.39 9.88 5.50
C LEU A 111 11.57 11.14 6.34
N ALA A 112 10.72 11.32 7.36
CA ALA A 112 11.02 12.27 8.42
C ALA A 112 11.83 11.53 9.50
N ARG A 113 13.15 11.67 9.41
CA ARG A 113 14.11 11.15 10.38
C ARG A 113 15.19 12.22 10.66
N ASP A 114 16.07 11.94 11.56
CA ASP A 114 17.19 12.80 11.96
C ASP A 114 16.69 14.25 12.28
N ARG A 115 16.93 15.22 11.44
CA ARG A 115 16.55 16.63 11.68
C ARG A 115 15.17 17.01 11.17
N VAL A 116 14.57 16.22 10.29
CA VAL A 116 13.26 16.56 9.68
C VAL A 116 12.16 16.55 10.73
N ARG A 117 11.47 17.68 10.88
CA ARG A 117 10.37 17.87 11.84
C ARG A 117 9.05 18.28 11.20
N SER A 118 9.05 18.71 9.95
CA SER A 118 7.85 19.14 9.24
C SER A 118 7.99 18.99 7.74
N GLY A 119 6.88 18.95 7.04
CA GLY A 119 6.82 18.93 5.58
C GLY A 119 5.45 18.58 5.07
N ARG A 120 5.19 19.00 3.84
CA ARG A 120 4.04 18.64 3.05
C ARG A 120 4.49 17.87 1.81
N ILE A 121 3.89 16.73 1.56
CA ILE A 121 4.21 15.89 0.41
C ILE A 121 3.01 15.87 -0.54
N GLU A 122 3.22 16.35 -1.76
CA GLU A 122 2.21 16.37 -2.82
C GLU A 122 2.65 15.46 -3.96
N VAL A 123 1.86 14.44 -4.24
CA VAL A 123 2.09 13.54 -5.37
C VAL A 123 0.85 13.52 -6.24
N ASP A 124 1.02 13.80 -7.53
CA ASP A 124 -0.04 13.63 -8.52
C ASP A 124 0.53 12.97 -9.78
N GLY A 125 0.24 11.69 -9.94
CA GLY A 125 0.77 10.88 -11.04
C GLY A 125 2.21 10.41 -10.78
N LEU A 126 2.36 9.39 -9.96
CA LEU A 126 3.63 8.67 -9.77
C LEU A 126 3.46 7.22 -10.19
N HIS A 127 4.22 6.79 -11.19
CA HIS A 127 4.24 5.41 -11.64
C HIS A 127 5.62 4.77 -11.41
N ILE A 128 5.73 3.89 -10.41
CA ILE A 128 6.94 3.14 -10.12
C ILE A 128 6.91 1.84 -10.91
N ARG A 129 7.62 1.78 -12.04
CA ARG A 129 7.58 0.67 -12.97
C ARG A 129 8.26 -0.60 -12.44
N SER A 130 9.35 -0.42 -11.71
CA SER A 130 10.13 -1.48 -11.09
C SER A 130 10.86 -0.95 -9.88
N ALA A 131 10.83 -1.68 -8.78
CA ALA A 131 11.62 -1.41 -7.59
C ALA A 131 11.83 -2.71 -6.79
N ASP A 132 12.94 -2.77 -6.07
CA ASP A 132 13.24 -3.80 -5.08
C ASP A 132 13.53 -3.15 -3.74
N ALA A 133 12.57 -3.25 -2.82
CA ALA A 133 12.71 -2.70 -1.46
C ALA A 133 12.90 -3.79 -0.40
N ARG A 134 13.21 -5.03 -0.77
CA ARG A 134 13.35 -6.15 0.17
C ARG A 134 14.47 -5.98 1.20
N ALA A 135 15.49 -5.21 0.87
CA ALA A 135 16.55 -4.85 1.82
C ALA A 135 16.10 -3.84 2.88
N GLU A 136 15.01 -3.13 2.64
CA GLU A 136 14.46 -2.11 3.52
C GLU A 136 13.32 -2.71 4.33
N LYS A 137 13.66 -3.37 5.43
CA LYS A 137 12.68 -3.94 6.34
C LYS A 137 12.85 -3.40 7.75
N GLU A 138 11.73 -3.11 8.37
CA GLU A 138 11.65 -2.55 9.70
C GLU A 138 10.71 -3.39 10.57
N ARG A 139 10.96 -3.39 11.86
CA ARG A 139 10.05 -3.98 12.84
C ARG A 139 9.39 -2.87 13.66
N PRO A 140 8.22 -2.36 13.24
CA PRO A 140 7.55 -1.29 13.97
C PRO A 140 7.26 -1.71 15.40
N LYS A 141 7.39 -0.77 16.33
CA LYS A 141 7.21 -1.04 17.75
C LYS A 141 5.79 -1.56 18.02
N GLY A 142 5.71 -2.71 18.67
CA GLY A 142 4.43 -3.34 19.03
C GLY A 142 3.89 -4.39 18.03
N TYR A 143 4.54 -4.56 16.86
CA TYR A 143 3.98 -5.42 15.81
C TYR A 143 4.39 -6.89 15.86
N GLY A 144 5.52 -7.22 16.38
CA GLY A 144 5.99 -8.60 16.39
C GLY A 144 6.44 -9.16 15.03
N VAL A 145 6.25 -8.41 13.94
CA VAL A 145 6.66 -8.77 12.57
C VAL A 145 7.49 -7.68 11.92
N TYR A 146 8.31 -8.06 10.94
CA TYR A 146 8.99 -7.14 10.03
C TYR A 146 8.05 -6.78 8.89
N VAL A 147 8.01 -5.50 8.54
CA VAL A 147 7.32 -4.99 7.36
C VAL A 147 8.34 -4.62 6.30
N LEU A 148 8.11 -5.04 5.07
CA LEU A 148 8.91 -4.60 3.93
C LEU A 148 8.42 -3.21 3.51
N GLN A 149 9.34 -2.24 3.39
CA GLN A 149 9.01 -0.92 2.87
C GLN A 149 8.48 -1.01 1.43
N GLY A 150 7.85 0.05 0.96
CA GLY A 150 7.24 0.11 -0.35
C GLY A 150 8.17 0.58 -1.46
N ALA A 151 7.75 0.33 -2.69
CA ALA A 151 8.27 1.04 -3.84
C ALA A 151 8.09 2.56 -3.67
N PHE A 152 6.93 2.99 -3.18
CA PHE A 152 6.71 4.30 -2.58
C PHE A 152 6.65 4.15 -1.07
N THR A 153 7.50 4.86 -0.36
CA THR A 153 7.51 4.93 1.10
C THR A 153 7.42 6.38 1.56
N LEU A 154 6.39 6.68 2.34
CA LEU A 154 6.28 7.91 3.11
C LEU A 154 6.21 7.55 4.59
N TRP A 155 7.24 7.87 5.36
CA TRP A 155 7.34 7.45 6.75
C TRP A 155 7.80 8.58 7.66
N ASN A 156 6.98 8.93 8.65
CA ASN A 156 7.42 9.77 9.75
C ASN A 156 8.00 8.87 10.85
N MET A 157 9.31 8.79 10.94
CA MET A 157 10.05 7.97 11.90
C MET A 157 10.42 8.73 13.19
N GLN A 158 9.93 9.97 13.37
CA GLN A 158 10.26 10.79 14.52
C GLN A 158 9.59 10.24 15.78
N PRO A 159 10.31 10.10 16.89
CA PRO A 159 9.72 9.61 18.14
C PRO A 159 8.83 10.64 18.83
N ASP A 160 8.90 11.91 18.44
CA ASP A 160 8.14 13.03 19.00
C ASP A 160 6.77 13.13 18.33
N GLU A 161 5.70 12.98 19.12
CA GLU A 161 4.30 13.07 18.64
C GLU A 161 3.92 14.45 18.10
N ALA A 162 4.65 15.50 18.49
CA ALA A 162 4.44 16.85 17.95
C ALA A 162 4.90 16.99 16.48
N VAL A 163 5.68 16.04 15.98
CA VAL A 163 6.13 16.04 14.58
C VAL A 163 5.03 15.49 13.70
N VAL A 164 4.47 16.33 12.85
CA VAL A 164 3.41 15.97 11.91
C VAL A 164 3.84 16.32 10.51
N LEU A 165 3.76 15.34 9.61
CA LEU A 165 3.82 15.56 8.16
C LEU A 165 2.41 15.57 7.59
N THR A 166 2.20 16.32 6.52
CA THR A 166 0.94 16.28 5.77
C THR A 166 1.17 15.77 4.36
N ALA A 167 0.18 15.09 3.78
CA ALA A 167 0.30 14.57 2.43
C ALA A 167 -1.01 14.62 1.65
N ASP A 168 -0.90 14.80 0.34
CA ASP A 168 -1.92 14.60 -0.67
C ASP A 168 -1.34 13.72 -1.77
N LEU A 169 -1.80 12.48 -1.86
CA LEU A 169 -1.20 11.42 -2.66
C LEU A 169 -2.22 10.92 -3.68
N ALA A 170 -2.11 11.39 -4.92
CA ALA A 170 -3.02 11.06 -6.00
C ALA A 170 -2.33 10.29 -7.13
N ASN A 171 -3.05 9.37 -7.74
CA ASN A 171 -2.64 8.66 -8.96
C ASN A 171 -1.30 7.90 -8.84
N LEU A 172 -1.09 7.20 -7.71
CA LEU A 172 0.09 6.36 -7.49
C LEU A 172 -0.12 4.97 -8.09
N SER A 173 0.88 4.45 -8.80
CA SER A 173 0.86 3.07 -9.32
C SER A 173 2.22 2.41 -9.08
N ALA A 174 2.21 1.09 -8.86
CA ALA A 174 3.44 0.35 -8.57
C ALA A 174 3.44 -1.02 -9.25
N GLY A 175 4.49 -1.31 -10.01
CA GLY A 175 4.60 -2.54 -10.79
C GLY A 175 3.63 -2.61 -11.98
N ARG A 176 3.55 -3.79 -12.58
CA ARG A 176 2.63 -4.10 -13.66
C ARG A 176 2.33 -5.59 -13.70
N PHE A 177 1.29 -5.97 -14.41
CA PHE A 177 1.01 -7.38 -14.65
C PHE A 177 2.24 -8.08 -15.25
N GLY A 178 2.64 -9.20 -14.67
CA GLY A 178 3.82 -9.96 -15.09
C GLY A 178 5.19 -9.39 -14.65
N ALA A 179 5.22 -8.17 -14.06
CA ALA A 179 6.44 -7.57 -13.51
C ALA A 179 6.10 -6.78 -12.23
N PRO A 180 5.81 -7.47 -11.13
CA PRO A 180 5.46 -6.85 -9.86
C PRO A 180 6.68 -6.16 -9.22
N ILE A 181 6.41 -5.24 -8.34
CA ILE A 181 7.40 -4.70 -7.40
C ILE A 181 7.88 -5.82 -6.48
N LEU A 182 9.16 -5.80 -6.10
CA LEU A 182 9.71 -6.71 -5.09
C LEU A 182 9.74 -6.00 -3.74
N ALA A 183 8.84 -6.34 -2.86
CA ALA A 183 8.48 -5.87 -1.52
C ALA A 183 7.05 -5.30 -1.48
N SER A 184 6.77 -4.27 -0.64
CA SER A 184 5.47 -3.59 -0.63
C SER A 184 5.32 -2.60 -1.81
N GLY A 185 4.09 -2.26 -2.12
CA GLY A 185 3.77 -1.29 -3.17
C GLY A 185 3.80 0.15 -2.64
N ILE A 186 2.71 0.58 -2.04
CA ILE A 186 2.52 1.93 -1.48
C ILE A 186 2.48 1.81 0.04
N PHE A 187 3.45 2.41 0.71
CA PHE A 187 3.64 2.31 2.15
C PHE A 187 3.60 3.70 2.81
N VAL A 188 2.66 3.90 3.74
CA VAL A 188 2.50 5.15 4.48
C VAL A 188 2.46 4.86 5.97
N SER A 189 3.37 5.43 6.75
CA SER A 189 3.55 5.12 8.17
C SER A 189 3.91 6.35 9.00
N GLY A 190 3.39 6.40 10.22
CA GLY A 190 3.96 7.21 11.31
C GLY A 190 4.90 6.37 12.19
N ALA A 191 5.28 6.92 13.34
CA ALA A 191 6.19 6.28 14.29
C ALA A 191 5.45 5.54 15.42
N GLY A 192 4.29 4.96 15.13
CA GLY A 192 3.45 4.29 16.12
C GLY A 192 2.46 5.24 16.81
N ASP A 193 1.77 4.74 17.83
CA ASP A 193 0.68 5.46 18.50
C ASP A 193 1.14 6.69 19.33
N LYS A 194 2.43 6.77 19.64
CA LYS A 194 3.01 7.82 20.50
C LYS A 194 4.23 8.49 19.86
N GLY A 195 4.33 8.43 18.56
CA GLY A 195 5.39 9.07 17.79
C GLY A 195 4.84 10.02 16.75
N GLY A 196 5.71 10.48 15.88
CA GLY A 196 5.34 11.36 14.79
C GLY A 196 4.30 10.72 13.87
N ARG A 197 3.34 11.51 13.41
CA ARG A 197 2.26 11.04 12.55
C ARG A 197 2.30 11.65 11.16
N ILE A 198 1.54 11.04 10.27
CA ILE A 198 1.28 11.58 8.93
C ILE A 198 -0.23 11.76 8.78
N ASP A 199 -0.65 12.98 8.51
CA ASP A 199 -2.03 13.33 8.16
C ASP A 199 -2.14 13.37 6.63
N VAL A 200 -2.85 12.39 6.07
CA VAL A 200 -3.03 12.22 4.63
C VAL A 200 -4.45 12.58 4.24
N GLN A 201 -4.61 13.67 3.51
CA GLN A 201 -5.92 14.10 3.04
C GLN A 201 -6.49 13.10 2.02
N ARG A 202 -5.64 12.56 1.14
CA ARG A 202 -6.03 11.67 0.08
C ARG A 202 -4.90 10.70 -0.24
N LEU A 203 -5.22 9.41 -0.38
CA LEU A 203 -4.34 8.37 -0.91
C LEU A 203 -5.07 7.66 -2.05
N GLU A 204 -4.74 8.01 -3.28
CA GLU A 204 -5.35 7.40 -4.46
C GLU A 204 -4.33 6.56 -5.24
N THR A 205 -4.69 5.33 -5.54
CA THR A 205 -3.84 4.43 -6.32
C THR A 205 -4.52 4.01 -7.62
N GLY A 206 -3.73 3.90 -8.68
CA GLY A 206 -4.05 3.09 -9.84
C GLY A 206 -3.75 1.62 -9.56
N ALA A 207 -3.24 0.91 -10.57
CA ALA A 207 -2.87 -0.50 -10.41
C ALA A 207 -1.62 -0.68 -9.53
N VAL A 208 -1.68 -1.68 -8.63
CA VAL A 208 -0.56 -2.05 -7.75
C VAL A 208 -0.33 -3.56 -7.86
N TYR A 209 0.89 -3.94 -8.24
CA TYR A 209 1.32 -5.34 -8.38
C TYR A 209 2.57 -5.55 -7.55
N ILE A 210 2.51 -6.46 -6.57
CA ILE A 210 3.66 -6.74 -5.69
C ILE A 210 3.97 -8.22 -5.57
N ASN A 211 5.20 -8.51 -5.20
CA ASN A 211 5.65 -9.80 -4.70
C ASN A 211 6.69 -9.55 -3.60
N GLY A 212 6.32 -9.80 -2.36
CA GLY A 212 7.24 -9.64 -1.23
C GLY A 212 8.48 -10.53 -1.34
N LYS A 213 8.38 -11.64 -2.13
CA LYS A 213 9.46 -12.65 -2.23
C LYS A 213 9.90 -13.16 -0.86
N ILE A 214 8.99 -13.13 0.11
CA ILE A 214 9.23 -13.65 1.44
C ILE A 214 9.50 -15.15 1.32
N ALA A 215 10.58 -15.62 1.95
CA ALA A 215 10.95 -17.03 1.87
C ALA A 215 9.85 -17.90 2.52
N PRO A 216 9.50 -19.04 1.92
CA PRO A 216 8.56 -19.98 2.56
C PRO A 216 9.02 -20.36 3.97
N GLY A 217 8.09 -20.33 4.93
CA GLY A 217 8.39 -20.62 6.34
C GLY A 217 8.84 -19.41 7.15
N THR A 218 9.05 -18.24 6.56
CA THR A 218 9.28 -17.00 7.30
C THR A 218 7.97 -16.53 7.91
N ALA A 219 7.87 -16.62 9.22
CA ALA A 219 6.62 -16.37 9.93
C ALA A 219 6.41 -14.90 10.33
N ASP A 220 7.47 -14.11 10.35
CA ASP A 220 7.51 -12.78 10.92
C ASP A 220 7.86 -11.67 9.90
N GLU A 221 7.65 -11.92 8.61
CA GLU A 221 7.78 -10.91 7.55
C GLU A 221 6.48 -10.79 6.76
N ILE A 222 6.11 -9.55 6.41
CA ILE A 222 4.94 -9.25 5.58
C ILE A 222 5.25 -8.15 4.56
N ALA A 223 4.51 -8.16 3.46
CA ALA A 223 4.47 -7.09 2.48
C ALA A 223 3.02 -6.68 2.19
N GLY A 224 2.79 -5.42 1.86
CA GLY A 224 1.47 -4.90 1.55
C GLY A 224 1.39 -4.25 0.18
N GLY A 225 0.31 -4.49 -0.56
CA GLY A 225 0.06 -3.81 -1.83
C GLY A 225 -0.16 -2.31 -1.59
N VAL A 226 -1.18 -1.98 -0.81
CA VAL A 226 -1.40 -0.65 -0.25
C VAL A 226 -1.46 -0.78 1.26
N PHE A 227 -0.52 -0.17 1.94
CA PHE A 227 -0.26 -0.41 3.35
C PHE A 227 -0.22 0.90 4.13
N THR A 228 -1.22 1.12 4.98
CA THR A 228 -1.28 2.23 5.95
C THR A 228 -0.93 1.70 7.33
N VAL A 229 0.09 2.29 7.96
CA VAL A 229 0.67 1.76 9.21
C VAL A 229 0.41 2.71 10.39
N TYR A 230 0.74 2.31 11.60
CA TYR A 230 0.48 3.10 12.83
C TYR A 230 1.04 4.52 12.75
N GLY A 231 0.25 5.48 13.22
CA GLY A 231 0.55 6.90 13.09
C GLY A 231 0.25 7.48 11.71
N ALA A 232 -0.24 6.69 10.74
CA ALA A 232 -0.87 7.23 9.54
C ALA A 232 -2.36 7.50 9.83
N HIS A 233 -2.80 8.74 9.62
CA HIS A 233 -4.19 9.18 9.67
C HIS A 233 -4.60 9.59 8.25
N VAL A 234 -5.55 8.87 7.66
CA VAL A 234 -5.92 9.04 6.26
C VAL A 234 -7.41 9.33 6.15
N ASP A 235 -7.77 10.50 5.60
CA ASP A 235 -9.18 10.87 5.41
C ASP A 235 -9.83 9.97 4.34
N ALA A 236 -9.14 9.74 3.21
CA ALA A 236 -9.67 8.89 2.15
C ALA A 236 -8.60 8.08 1.44
N VAL A 237 -8.78 6.77 1.40
CA VAL A 237 -8.07 5.85 0.51
C VAL A 237 -8.98 5.44 -0.63
N THR A 238 -8.51 5.56 -1.88
CA THR A 238 -9.23 5.06 -3.05
C THR A 238 -8.30 4.28 -3.98
N ASN A 239 -8.58 3.00 -4.15
CA ASN A 239 -7.89 2.18 -5.14
C ASN A 239 -8.73 2.17 -6.43
N HIS A 240 -8.29 2.88 -7.46
CA HIS A 240 -8.98 2.98 -8.74
C HIS A 240 -8.69 1.79 -9.66
N GLY A 241 -7.52 1.19 -9.54
CA GLY A 241 -7.10 0.02 -10.29
C GLY A 241 -6.93 -1.21 -9.40
N PRO A 242 -6.61 -2.37 -10.01
CA PRO A 242 -6.47 -3.63 -9.28
C PRO A 242 -5.27 -3.60 -8.32
N VAL A 243 -5.43 -4.30 -7.18
CA VAL A 243 -4.33 -4.56 -6.25
C VAL A 243 -4.08 -6.07 -6.22
N ILE A 244 -2.93 -6.48 -6.71
CA ILE A 244 -2.59 -7.90 -6.91
C ILE A 244 -1.28 -8.24 -6.23
N THR A 245 -1.28 -9.31 -5.43
CA THR A 245 -0.08 -9.80 -4.74
C THR A 245 0.23 -11.23 -5.10
N TYR A 246 1.52 -11.57 -5.14
CA TYR A 246 1.99 -12.88 -5.63
C TYR A 246 2.77 -13.69 -4.60
N GLY A 247 3.34 -13.04 -3.60
CA GLY A 247 4.22 -13.69 -2.62
C GLY A 247 3.51 -14.28 -1.41
N PRO A 248 4.17 -15.18 -0.67
CA PRO A 248 3.70 -15.60 0.64
C PRO A 248 3.59 -14.41 1.60
N ASN A 249 2.59 -14.42 2.47
CA ASN A 249 2.34 -13.37 3.47
C ASN A 249 2.17 -11.95 2.87
N ASP A 250 1.84 -11.86 1.59
CA ASP A 250 1.52 -10.59 0.98
C ASP A 250 0.07 -10.22 1.30
N MET A 251 -0.13 -9.04 1.84
CA MET A 251 -1.44 -8.45 2.09
C MET A 251 -1.78 -7.50 0.95
N ALA A 252 -2.93 -7.69 0.26
CA ALA A 252 -3.25 -6.79 -0.84
C ALA A 252 -3.57 -5.38 -0.32
N LEU A 253 -4.51 -5.29 0.62
CA LEU A 253 -4.87 -4.06 1.31
C LEU A 253 -4.68 -4.26 2.81
N ASP A 254 -3.85 -3.45 3.44
CA ASP A 254 -3.45 -3.62 4.84
C ASP A 254 -3.57 -2.30 5.61
N ASN A 255 -4.41 -2.30 6.64
CA ASN A 255 -4.59 -1.15 7.50
C ASN A 255 -4.18 -1.43 8.95
N TRP A 256 -3.21 -0.67 9.42
CA TRP A 256 -2.80 -0.61 10.84
C TRP A 256 -2.94 0.83 11.39
N GLY A 257 -3.27 1.78 10.53
CA GLY A 257 -3.47 3.18 10.85
C GLY A 257 -4.93 3.52 11.18
N VAL A 258 -5.23 4.79 11.07
CA VAL A 258 -6.60 5.33 11.22
C VAL A 258 -7.05 5.82 9.86
N VAL A 259 -8.13 5.26 9.33
CA VAL A 259 -8.68 5.63 8.02
C VAL A 259 -10.15 5.99 8.17
N ASP A 260 -10.55 7.17 7.71
CA ASP A 260 -11.96 7.55 7.70
C ASP A 260 -12.73 6.76 6.64
N ARG A 261 -12.27 6.78 5.38
CA ARG A 261 -12.90 6.06 4.29
C ARG A 261 -11.88 5.31 3.43
N TRP A 262 -12.14 4.03 3.17
CA TRP A 262 -11.38 3.21 2.23
C TRP A 262 -12.30 2.63 1.15
N VAL A 263 -12.04 2.93 -0.11
CA VAL A 263 -12.80 2.40 -1.26
C VAL A 263 -11.87 1.72 -2.25
N ALA A 264 -12.04 0.42 -2.46
CA ALA A 264 -11.42 -0.31 -3.58
C ALA A 264 -12.46 -0.45 -4.71
N LYS A 265 -12.16 0.11 -5.89
CA LYS A 265 -13.07 0.15 -7.03
C LYS A 265 -12.87 -1.01 -8.00
N ASP A 266 -11.72 -1.65 -7.97
CA ASP A 266 -11.34 -2.75 -8.85
C ASP A 266 -10.94 -3.97 -8.01
N LYS A 267 -10.69 -5.10 -8.67
CA LYS A 267 -10.42 -6.39 -8.02
C LYS A 267 -9.21 -6.36 -7.10
N VAL A 268 -9.33 -7.11 -6.03
CA VAL A 268 -8.28 -7.36 -5.04
C VAL A 268 -7.94 -8.84 -5.09
N THR A 269 -6.71 -9.19 -5.45
CA THR A 269 -6.33 -10.60 -5.66
C THR A 269 -5.03 -10.95 -4.96
N THR A 270 -4.99 -12.10 -4.27
CA THR A 270 -3.76 -12.66 -3.70
C THR A 270 -3.52 -14.07 -4.22
N TYR A 271 -2.29 -14.35 -4.65
CA TYR A 271 -1.91 -15.67 -5.14
C TYR A 271 -1.05 -16.46 -4.14
N GLY A 272 -0.32 -15.77 -3.28
CA GLY A 272 0.62 -16.41 -2.37
C GLY A 272 -0.05 -17.09 -1.17
N PRO A 273 0.62 -18.12 -0.58
CA PRO A 273 0.17 -18.74 0.66
C PRO A 273 0.04 -17.70 1.78
N SER A 274 -0.99 -17.83 2.60
CA SER A 274 -1.30 -16.93 3.72
C SER A 274 -1.48 -15.47 3.31
N GLY A 275 -1.69 -15.19 2.03
CA GLY A 275 -2.04 -13.87 1.52
C GLY A 275 -3.42 -13.44 1.99
N ILE A 276 -3.64 -12.14 2.17
CA ILE A 276 -4.93 -11.61 2.62
C ILE A 276 -5.41 -10.51 1.67
N GLY A 277 -6.67 -10.60 1.25
CA GLY A 277 -7.28 -9.60 0.38
C GLY A 277 -7.37 -8.24 1.07
N PHE A 278 -8.06 -8.18 2.20
CA PHE A 278 -8.08 -7.02 3.07
C PHE A 278 -7.85 -7.44 4.53
N VAL A 279 -6.87 -6.85 5.18
CA VAL A 279 -6.61 -7.08 6.61
C VAL A 279 -6.67 -5.77 7.41
N ASN A 280 -7.26 -5.82 8.60
CA ASN A 280 -7.34 -4.69 9.52
C ASN A 280 -6.73 -5.00 10.88
N PHE A 281 -5.84 -4.12 11.33
CA PHE A 281 -5.30 -4.03 12.67
C PHE A 281 -5.56 -2.66 13.32
N GLY A 282 -5.92 -1.66 12.49
CA GLY A 282 -6.17 -0.29 12.89
C GLY A 282 -7.65 0.05 13.00
N SER A 283 -8.02 1.27 12.68
CA SER A 283 -9.40 1.73 12.73
C SER A 283 -9.86 2.24 11.37
N ILE A 284 -11.02 1.78 10.93
CA ILE A 284 -11.66 2.26 9.69
C ILE A 284 -13.12 2.61 10.01
N ARG A 285 -13.55 3.82 9.59
CA ARG A 285 -14.97 4.16 9.72
C ARG A 285 -15.80 3.55 8.58
N HIS A 286 -15.40 3.73 7.34
CA HIS A 286 -16.11 3.21 6.18
C HIS A 286 -15.18 2.45 5.25
N LEU A 287 -15.36 1.15 5.13
CA LEU A 287 -14.68 0.28 4.18
C LEU A 287 -15.65 -0.17 3.09
N ARG A 288 -15.29 0.02 1.83
CA ARG A 288 -16.07 -0.48 0.71
C ARG A 288 -15.17 -1.09 -0.37
N VAL A 289 -15.47 -2.33 -0.76
CA VAL A 289 -14.80 -3.02 -1.87
C VAL A 289 -15.85 -3.33 -2.95
N ASN A 290 -15.81 -2.59 -4.05
CA ASN A 290 -16.82 -2.61 -5.11
C ASN A 290 -16.62 -3.70 -6.17
N ALA A 291 -15.56 -4.50 -6.04
CA ALA A 291 -15.23 -5.58 -6.95
C ALA A 291 -14.83 -6.83 -6.12
N PRO A 292 -14.72 -8.01 -6.73
CA PRO A 292 -14.38 -9.20 -5.97
C PRO A 292 -13.04 -9.12 -5.25
N ILE A 293 -13.03 -9.62 -4.00
CA ILE A 293 -11.81 -10.09 -3.35
C ILE A 293 -11.66 -11.57 -3.68
N GLU A 294 -10.50 -11.94 -4.26
CA GLU A 294 -10.23 -13.31 -4.66
C GLU A 294 -8.87 -13.79 -4.20
N THR A 295 -8.80 -14.93 -3.50
CA THR A 295 -7.55 -15.45 -2.96
C THR A 295 -7.32 -16.88 -3.39
N PHE A 296 -6.10 -17.18 -3.87
CA PHE A 296 -5.73 -18.47 -4.41
C PHE A 296 -4.75 -19.27 -3.54
N GLY A 297 -4.07 -18.59 -2.62
CA GLY A 297 -3.03 -19.20 -1.79
C GLY A 297 -3.59 -20.09 -0.66
N GLN A 298 -2.85 -21.13 -0.33
CA GLN A 298 -3.16 -21.97 0.84
C GLN A 298 -3.19 -21.13 2.12
N GLY A 299 -4.19 -21.30 2.96
CA GLY A 299 -4.34 -20.56 4.20
C GLY A 299 -4.58 -19.06 4.04
N ALA A 300 -4.92 -18.61 2.85
CA ALA A 300 -5.24 -17.21 2.57
C ALA A 300 -6.56 -16.76 3.24
N ARG A 301 -6.86 -15.48 3.18
CA ARG A 301 -8.13 -14.93 3.69
C ARG A 301 -8.65 -13.84 2.76
N GLY A 302 -9.98 -13.80 2.60
CA GLY A 302 -10.62 -12.72 1.86
C GLY A 302 -10.60 -11.43 2.66
N PHE A 303 -11.31 -11.36 3.77
CA PHE A 303 -11.33 -10.24 4.71
C PHE A 303 -11.01 -10.70 6.12
N ASN A 304 -10.13 -10.00 6.81
CA ASN A 304 -9.72 -10.36 8.15
C ASN A 304 -9.57 -9.15 9.08
N VAL A 305 -10.17 -9.21 10.27
CA VAL A 305 -9.99 -8.23 11.35
C VAL A 305 -9.26 -8.91 12.50
N TYR A 306 -7.97 -8.63 12.62
CA TYR A 306 -7.14 -9.17 13.71
C TYR A 306 -7.13 -8.30 14.96
N SER A 307 -7.22 -6.98 14.77
CA SER A 307 -7.17 -5.98 15.83
C SER A 307 -7.89 -4.73 15.36
N GLY A 308 -8.05 -3.74 16.25
CA GLY A 308 -8.73 -2.50 15.96
C GLY A 308 -10.22 -2.69 15.66
N THR A 309 -10.78 -1.83 14.82
CA THR A 309 -12.22 -1.87 14.51
C THR A 309 -12.54 -1.41 13.09
N VAL A 310 -13.70 -1.83 12.58
CA VAL A 310 -14.31 -1.32 11.33
C VAL A 310 -15.76 -0.98 11.65
N GLU A 311 -16.17 0.30 11.50
CA GLU A 311 -17.53 0.70 11.82
C GLU A 311 -18.55 0.20 10.77
N HIS A 312 -18.18 0.32 9.48
CA HIS A 312 -19.01 -0.12 8.36
C HIS A 312 -18.12 -0.78 7.29
N ALA A 313 -18.34 -2.07 7.05
CA ALA A 313 -17.67 -2.85 6.00
C ALA A 313 -18.68 -3.30 4.94
N GLU A 314 -18.38 -3.06 3.67
CA GLU A 314 -19.23 -3.41 2.54
C GLU A 314 -18.39 -4.03 1.42
N PHE A 315 -18.77 -5.21 0.96
CA PHE A 315 -18.07 -5.98 -0.06
C PHE A 315 -19.01 -6.39 -1.19
N ASP A 316 -18.50 -6.37 -2.42
CA ASP A 316 -19.21 -6.94 -3.56
C ASP A 316 -19.30 -8.47 -3.43
N ARG A 317 -18.18 -9.18 -3.45
CA ARG A 317 -18.06 -10.64 -3.35
C ARG A 317 -16.71 -11.02 -2.75
N ILE A 318 -16.67 -12.14 -2.01
CA ILE A 318 -15.45 -12.72 -1.47
C ILE A 318 -15.34 -14.17 -1.90
N VAL A 319 -14.20 -14.53 -2.54
CA VAL A 319 -13.93 -15.90 -3.03
C VAL A 319 -12.56 -16.37 -2.57
N THR A 320 -12.48 -17.58 -2.03
CA THR A 320 -11.20 -18.21 -1.66
C THR A 320 -11.11 -19.62 -2.23
N HIS A 321 -9.93 -20.01 -2.75
CA HIS A 321 -9.81 -21.24 -3.55
C HIS A 321 -9.07 -22.39 -2.87
N ALA A 322 -8.15 -22.14 -1.95
CA ALA A 322 -7.26 -23.17 -1.43
C ALA A 322 -7.65 -23.68 -0.04
N ASP A 323 -7.03 -24.79 0.38
CA ASP A 323 -7.21 -25.36 1.71
C ASP A 323 -6.80 -24.38 2.83
N GLY A 324 -7.58 -24.36 3.90
CA GLY A 324 -7.38 -23.45 5.02
C GLY A 324 -7.68 -21.98 4.71
N ALA A 325 -8.20 -21.67 3.51
CA ALA A 325 -8.45 -20.30 3.07
C ALA A 325 -9.84 -19.83 3.48
N VAL A 326 -9.90 -18.98 4.50
CA VAL A 326 -11.14 -18.47 5.09
C VAL A 326 -11.69 -17.27 4.30
N GLY A 327 -13.00 -17.24 4.04
CA GLY A 327 -13.64 -16.12 3.36
C GLY A 327 -13.57 -14.83 4.18
N VAL A 328 -14.22 -14.81 5.33
CA VAL A 328 -14.24 -13.70 6.29
C VAL A 328 -13.90 -14.20 7.69
N GLN A 329 -12.98 -13.53 8.37
CA GLN A 329 -12.63 -13.84 9.76
C GLN A 329 -12.63 -12.58 10.63
N ILE A 330 -13.44 -12.56 11.68
CA ILE A 330 -13.58 -11.43 12.60
C ILE A 330 -13.11 -11.88 14.00
N SER A 331 -12.07 -11.23 14.52
CA SER A 331 -11.48 -11.52 15.84
C SER A 331 -11.59 -10.36 16.83
N GLN A 332 -12.21 -9.25 16.44
CA GLN A 332 -12.44 -8.06 17.27
C GLN A 332 -13.84 -7.49 17.02
N PRO A 333 -14.36 -6.64 17.91
CA PRO A 333 -15.64 -5.97 17.69
C PRO A 333 -15.63 -5.08 16.45
N ILE A 334 -16.62 -5.24 15.58
CA ILE A 334 -16.89 -4.36 14.43
C ILE A 334 -18.37 -3.93 14.41
N GLY A 335 -18.66 -2.89 13.63
CA GLY A 335 -20.02 -2.40 13.47
C GLY A 335 -20.84 -3.28 12.50
N THR A 336 -21.04 -2.83 11.27
CA THR A 336 -21.83 -3.56 10.27
C THR A 336 -20.95 -4.19 9.20
N LEU A 337 -21.37 -5.34 8.69
CA LEU A 337 -20.75 -6.02 7.56
C LEU A 337 -21.81 -6.44 6.56
N ALA A 338 -21.65 -5.99 5.30
CA ALA A 338 -22.51 -6.39 4.19
C ALA A 338 -21.68 -7.04 3.06
N VAL A 339 -22.20 -8.12 2.47
CA VAL A 339 -21.63 -8.74 1.26
C VAL A 339 -22.77 -8.94 0.26
N HIS A 340 -22.67 -8.32 -0.93
CA HIS A 340 -23.79 -8.24 -1.87
C HIS A 340 -23.95 -9.46 -2.78
N ARG A 341 -22.84 -10.10 -3.19
CA ARG A 341 -22.87 -11.25 -4.11
C ARG A 341 -22.31 -12.53 -3.50
N GLY A 342 -22.35 -12.61 -2.16
CA GLY A 342 -22.03 -13.81 -1.43
C GLY A 342 -20.55 -14.03 -1.12
N ILE A 343 -20.33 -15.05 -0.29
CA ILE A 343 -19.03 -15.54 0.13
C ILE A 343 -18.93 -16.98 -0.35
N GLU A 344 -17.82 -17.33 -1.02
CA GLU A 344 -17.62 -18.66 -1.58
C GLU A 344 -16.21 -19.18 -1.29
N THR A 345 -16.10 -20.39 -0.76
CA THR A 345 -14.82 -21.03 -0.47
C THR A 345 -14.76 -22.42 -1.11
N PHE A 346 -13.64 -22.73 -1.78
CA PHE A 346 -13.49 -24.00 -2.52
C PHE A 346 -12.58 -25.00 -1.81
N GLY A 347 -11.75 -24.55 -0.87
CA GLY A 347 -10.77 -25.40 -0.19
C GLY A 347 -11.36 -26.26 0.95
N GLY A 348 -10.55 -27.20 1.40
CA GLY A 348 -10.77 -28.01 2.60
C GLY A 348 -10.05 -27.45 3.83
N THR A 349 -9.46 -28.35 4.60
CA THR A 349 -8.67 -28.01 5.80
C THR A 349 -7.19 -28.04 5.47
N GLY A 350 -6.44 -27.00 5.85
CA GLY A 350 -5.03 -26.90 5.55
C GLY A 350 -4.26 -25.91 6.45
N PRO A 351 -2.93 -25.84 6.32
CA PRO A 351 -2.11 -24.93 7.10
C PRO A 351 -2.32 -23.48 6.67
N SER A 352 -2.28 -22.59 7.66
CA SER A 352 -2.37 -21.14 7.49
C SER A 352 -1.47 -20.45 8.51
N LEU A 353 -0.78 -19.40 8.11
CA LEU A 353 -0.01 -18.55 9.02
C LEU A 353 -0.97 -17.58 9.72
N VAL A 354 -1.01 -17.64 11.04
CA VAL A 354 -1.85 -16.78 11.89
C VAL A 354 -0.96 -16.09 12.91
N LYS A 355 -0.73 -14.78 12.77
CA LYS A 355 0.12 -14.00 13.68
C LYS A 355 1.48 -14.67 13.96
N GLY A 356 2.16 -15.10 12.90
CA GLY A 356 3.48 -15.73 13.01
C GLY A 356 3.49 -17.21 13.41
N VAL A 357 2.33 -17.85 13.60
CA VAL A 357 2.22 -19.27 13.96
C VAL A 357 1.45 -20.03 12.90
N VAL A 358 2.00 -21.15 12.42
CA VAL A 358 1.28 -22.04 11.50
C VAL A 358 0.22 -22.80 12.28
N GLN A 359 -1.02 -22.68 11.85
CA GLN A 359 -2.19 -23.37 12.40
C GLN A 359 -2.95 -24.09 11.28
N THR A 360 -3.64 -25.14 11.62
CA THR A 360 -4.56 -25.81 10.71
C THR A 360 -5.90 -25.11 10.76
N LEU A 361 -6.37 -24.59 9.64
CA LEU A 361 -7.67 -23.95 9.47
C LEU A 361 -8.52 -24.70 8.45
N SER A 362 -9.83 -24.63 8.61
CA SER A 362 -10.80 -25.03 7.61
C SER A 362 -11.20 -23.83 6.75
N ALA A 363 -11.49 -24.04 5.48
CA ALA A 363 -11.89 -23.00 4.53
C ALA A 363 -13.32 -22.51 4.77
N ILE A 364 -13.60 -22.05 5.98
CA ILE A 364 -14.90 -21.55 6.43
C ILE A 364 -15.26 -20.27 5.65
N GLY A 365 -16.53 -20.18 5.23
CA GLY A 365 -17.00 -18.99 4.52
C GLY A 365 -16.98 -17.74 5.40
N PHE A 366 -17.61 -17.80 6.57
CA PHE A 366 -17.69 -16.69 7.52
C PHE A 366 -17.45 -17.16 8.95
N SER A 367 -16.48 -16.57 9.62
CA SER A 367 -16.08 -16.96 10.98
C SER A 367 -16.00 -15.76 11.91
N ILE A 368 -16.69 -15.80 13.05
CA ILE A 368 -16.50 -14.90 14.17
C ILE A 368 -15.77 -15.67 15.27
N LYS A 369 -14.52 -15.31 15.52
CA LYS A 369 -13.67 -15.96 16.52
C LYS A 369 -13.98 -15.46 17.94
N ALA A 370 -13.45 -16.17 18.93
CA ALA A 370 -13.54 -15.72 20.34
C ALA A 370 -13.01 -14.28 20.49
N GLY A 371 -13.78 -13.43 21.16
CA GLY A 371 -13.50 -11.99 21.30
C GLY A 371 -13.99 -11.12 20.13
N GLY A 372 -14.35 -11.72 19.00
CA GLY A 372 -14.98 -11.02 17.90
C GLY A 372 -16.46 -10.79 18.13
N SER A 373 -16.97 -9.67 17.67
CA SER A 373 -18.41 -9.41 17.61
C SER A 373 -18.77 -8.56 16.40
N VAL A 374 -19.97 -8.72 15.86
CA VAL A 374 -20.49 -7.91 14.76
C VAL A 374 -21.90 -7.45 15.11
N ARG A 375 -22.13 -6.14 15.08
CA ARG A 375 -23.46 -5.59 15.39
C ARG A 375 -24.52 -6.06 14.37
N ALA A 376 -24.22 -6.03 13.08
CA ALA A 376 -25.12 -6.55 12.06
C ALA A 376 -24.35 -7.11 10.87
N VAL A 377 -24.73 -8.30 10.43
CA VAL A 377 -24.22 -8.98 9.24
C VAL A 377 -25.35 -9.18 8.24
N SER A 378 -25.12 -8.80 6.98
CA SER A 378 -26.00 -9.12 5.86
C SER A 378 -25.18 -9.74 4.73
N VAL A 379 -25.51 -10.96 4.34
CA VAL A 379 -24.89 -11.64 3.18
C VAL A 379 -25.98 -11.97 2.18
N GLU A 380 -26.02 -11.21 1.09
CA GLU A 380 -26.86 -11.51 -0.07
C GLU A 380 -26.11 -12.52 -0.96
N GLY A 381 -26.84 -13.38 -1.68
CA GLY A 381 -26.21 -14.44 -2.49
C GLY A 381 -25.67 -15.64 -1.70
N GLY A 382 -25.75 -15.59 -0.37
CA GLY A 382 -25.44 -16.73 0.50
C GLY A 382 -23.95 -16.90 0.85
N ILE A 383 -23.70 -17.91 1.69
CA ILE A 383 -22.36 -18.38 2.05
C ILE A 383 -22.25 -19.82 1.59
N ILE A 384 -21.34 -20.11 0.68
CA ILE A 384 -21.17 -21.41 0.04
C ILE A 384 -19.77 -21.93 0.32
N THR A 385 -19.69 -23.17 0.82
CA THR A 385 -18.41 -23.89 0.99
C THR A 385 -18.46 -25.18 0.17
N HIS A 386 -17.41 -25.43 -0.62
CA HIS A 386 -17.31 -26.61 -1.47
C HIS A 386 -16.45 -27.72 -0.87
N GLY A 387 -15.66 -27.43 0.16
CA GLY A 387 -14.86 -28.43 0.86
C GLY A 387 -15.72 -29.40 1.66
N ASP A 388 -15.37 -30.69 1.62
CA ASP A 388 -16.08 -31.73 2.31
C ASP A 388 -16.08 -31.48 3.84
N GLY A 389 -17.30 -31.46 4.44
CA GLY A 389 -17.46 -31.24 5.87
C GLY A 389 -17.10 -29.84 6.37
N ILE A 390 -16.82 -28.87 5.49
CA ILE A 390 -16.50 -27.48 5.87
C ILE A 390 -17.80 -26.73 6.14
N PRO A 391 -18.02 -26.19 7.35
CA PRO A 391 -19.19 -25.40 7.64
C PRO A 391 -19.12 -24.01 6.94
N PRO A 392 -20.24 -23.51 6.38
CA PRO A 392 -20.27 -22.18 5.80
C PRO A 392 -20.14 -21.06 6.85
N LEU A 393 -20.53 -21.33 8.09
CA LEU A 393 -20.59 -20.34 9.17
C LEU A 393 -20.01 -20.93 10.46
N GLU A 394 -19.18 -20.15 11.15
CA GLU A 394 -18.64 -20.42 12.48
C GLU A 394 -18.87 -19.22 13.39
N LEU A 395 -19.60 -19.38 14.48
CA LEU A 395 -19.90 -18.34 15.46
C LEU A 395 -19.39 -18.76 16.83
N VAL A 396 -18.13 -18.49 17.13
CA VAL A 396 -17.54 -18.61 18.48
C VAL A 396 -17.71 -17.30 19.24
N GLY A 397 -17.59 -16.18 18.54
CA GLY A 397 -18.00 -14.86 18.99
C GLY A 397 -19.49 -14.59 18.75
N THR A 398 -19.90 -13.33 18.69
CA THR A 398 -21.31 -12.94 18.64
C THR A 398 -21.65 -12.08 17.41
N ALA A 399 -22.90 -12.20 16.95
CA ALA A 399 -23.53 -11.27 16.04
C ALA A 399 -24.89 -10.87 16.63
N ASP A 400 -25.14 -9.56 16.78
CA ASP A 400 -26.43 -9.07 17.32
C ASP A 400 -27.55 -9.31 16.29
N SER A 401 -27.22 -9.19 14.99
CA SER A 401 -28.11 -9.50 13.88
C SER A 401 -27.34 -10.21 12.77
N LEU A 402 -27.83 -11.32 12.29
CA LEU A 402 -27.25 -12.11 11.20
C LEU A 402 -28.33 -12.45 10.17
N ARG A 403 -28.22 -11.90 8.99
CA ARG A 403 -29.07 -12.22 7.84
C ARG A 403 -28.21 -12.79 6.72
N VAL A 404 -28.45 -14.05 6.38
CA VAL A 404 -27.84 -14.74 5.25
C VAL A 404 -28.96 -15.19 4.31
N GLU A 405 -28.99 -14.67 3.10
CA GLU A 405 -29.93 -15.13 2.09
C GLU A 405 -29.47 -16.48 1.57
N ARG A 406 -30.45 -17.40 1.32
CA ARG A 406 -30.12 -18.68 0.68
C ARG A 406 -29.70 -18.38 -0.76
N GLY A 407 -28.48 -18.74 -1.12
CA GLY A 407 -28.02 -18.72 -2.50
C GLY A 407 -29.03 -19.47 -3.37
N ARG A 408 -29.52 -18.84 -4.44
CA ARG A 408 -30.30 -19.56 -5.44
C ARG A 408 -29.36 -20.58 -6.07
N ARG A 409 -29.54 -21.87 -5.78
CA ARG A 409 -29.04 -22.94 -6.64
C ARG A 409 -29.79 -22.75 -7.96
N ASN A 410 -29.12 -22.34 -9.01
CA ASN A 410 -29.64 -22.58 -10.35
C ASN A 410 -29.65 -24.07 -10.53
N CYS A 411 -30.81 -24.69 -10.25
CA CYS A 411 -31.14 -26.01 -10.73
C CYS A 411 -31.56 -25.81 -12.20
N ASP A 412 -30.61 -25.68 -13.06
CA ASP A 412 -30.84 -25.87 -14.49
C ASP A 412 -29.70 -26.74 -15.00
N GLU A 413 -30.07 -28.02 -15.21
CA GLU A 413 -29.48 -29.11 -15.98
C GLU A 413 -28.13 -29.71 -15.55
#